data_9360a94ab5af58b738e67ecd4503199a
#
_entry.id   9360a94ab5af58b738e67ecd4503199a
#
_cell.length_a   1.000
_cell.length_b   1.000
_cell.length_c   1.000
_cell.angle_alpha   90.00
_cell.angle_beta   90.00
_cell.angle_gamma   90.00
#
_symmetry.space_group_name_H-M   'P 1'
#
loop_
_entity.id
_entity.type
_entity.pdbx_description
1 polymer ?
#
loop_
_entity_poly.entity_id
_entity_poly.type
_entity_poly.pdbx_seq_one_letter_code
_entity_poly.pdbx_strand_id
1 'polypeptide(L)'
;MRYGKLGLLSGVLLFCASLGTAADWYVSLTTGNNKNAGTKEAPFKNIWKAIENAAPGDTLHVAAGNYPGKMSCGWINMDKPVNLIGGYNADFSERNPLIYHTMLRPSNAQNATKPTFGTLTVKTRKFGPDSNILIDGFIFDHTLANSYHAREGKPEGFEHGMLTIPPAKGTTKNPSIDKALLNAETDGTFTIQNCLFLNGGNFAVLAAHFSGKVTIRNNVFIGNRMMAADVRSTNGKPGMVDFEFANNTLLFTWTRTKAFEDMGFGVRANANMSTNIHHNIIGLNTMSGFDNTKGSDKTKQVRLENNIFFLNKTSDVTITISPSIKFMKVEDDGFDDLGDVDGMVSVKDNIGLKDPALFKDVIDMKYLEAFLNATYSEEVDYDENSPMNQFRAALGLNKQGKITSKVSMFANPYPFDSAIKFFGAVQEAGAQKPLQERQ
;
A
#
# COMPACT_ATOMS: atom_id res chain seq x y z
N MET A 1 -33.79 67.98 37.48
CA MET A 1 -32.85 66.85 37.31
C MET A 1 -33.32 66.01 36.15
N ARG A 2 -32.63 66.06 35.01
CA ARG A 2 -32.96 65.27 33.81
C ARG A 2 -31.99 64.15 33.77
N TYR A 3 -32.44 62.92 33.82
CA TYR A 3 -31.64 61.73 33.59
C TYR A 3 -31.62 61.40 32.07
N GLY A 4 -30.45 61.53 31.46
CA GLY A 4 -30.19 61.05 30.07
C GLY A 4 -30.02 59.52 30.02
N LYS A 5 -30.80 58.87 29.18
CA LYS A 5 -30.59 57.44 28.82
C LYS A 5 -29.46 57.28 27.84
N LEU A 6 -28.38 56.61 28.24
CA LEU A 6 -27.35 56.15 27.33
C LEU A 6 -27.86 54.85 26.64
N GLY A 7 -28.07 54.90 25.35
CA GLY A 7 -28.35 53.71 24.54
C GLY A 7 -27.05 53.01 24.22
N LEU A 8 -26.91 51.76 24.66
CA LEU A 8 -25.86 50.83 24.25
C LEU A 8 -26.21 50.29 22.86
N LEU A 9 -25.48 50.70 21.82
CA LEU A 9 -25.49 50.06 20.50
C LEU A 9 -24.63 48.81 20.60
N SER A 10 -25.23 47.61 20.69
CA SER A 10 -24.56 46.33 20.51
C SER A 10 -24.35 46.09 19.04
N GLY A 11 -23.12 46.33 18.57
CA GLY A 11 -22.68 45.94 17.23
C GLY A 11 -22.51 44.42 17.19
N VAL A 12 -23.41 43.73 16.50
CA VAL A 12 -23.24 42.33 16.13
C VAL A 12 -22.23 42.28 15.00
N LEU A 13 -20.99 41.90 15.29
CA LEU A 13 -20.02 41.50 14.28
C LEU A 13 -20.49 40.16 13.67
N LEU A 14 -21.15 40.22 12.52
CA LEU A 14 -21.29 39.03 11.68
C LEU A 14 -19.89 38.62 11.18
N PHE A 15 -19.34 37.60 11.79
CA PHE A 15 -18.25 36.85 11.19
C PHE A 15 -18.82 36.09 9.97
N CYS A 16 -18.77 36.69 8.78
CA CYS A 16 -18.88 35.95 7.54
C CYS A 16 -17.65 35.04 7.45
N ALA A 17 -17.75 33.81 7.93
CA ALA A 17 -16.83 32.77 7.51
C ALA A 17 -17.02 32.63 6.00
N SER A 18 -16.12 33.21 5.21
CA SER A 18 -16.00 32.88 3.80
C SER A 18 -15.67 31.39 3.75
N LEU A 19 -16.60 30.58 3.28
CA LEU A 19 -16.32 29.24 2.83
C LEU A 19 -15.33 29.41 1.68
N GLY A 20 -14.03 29.38 1.99
CA GLY A 20 -12.99 29.40 0.98
C GLY A 20 -13.21 28.22 0.07
N THR A 21 -13.34 28.44 -1.23
CA THR A 21 -13.30 27.36 -2.20
C THR A 21 -11.94 26.69 -2.10
N ALA A 22 -11.93 25.33 -2.14
CA ALA A 22 -10.69 24.58 -2.16
C ALA A 22 -9.77 25.09 -3.30
N ALA A 23 -8.51 25.32 -2.99
CA ALA A 23 -7.54 25.85 -3.93
C ALA A 23 -6.74 24.71 -4.59
N ASP A 24 -6.28 24.99 -5.81
CA ASP A 24 -5.37 24.12 -6.54
C ASP A 24 -3.93 24.64 -6.41
N TRP A 25 -3.03 23.73 -6.06
CA TRP A 25 -1.59 23.97 -5.97
C TRP A 25 -0.85 23.10 -6.95
N TYR A 26 0.19 23.62 -7.56
CA TYR A 26 0.94 22.94 -8.60
C TYR A 26 2.38 22.71 -8.17
N VAL A 27 2.88 21.50 -8.42
CA VAL A 27 4.23 21.07 -8.02
C VAL A 27 4.94 20.44 -9.21
N SER A 28 6.09 21.00 -9.60
CA SER A 28 6.94 20.44 -10.64
C SER A 28 8.40 20.45 -10.21
N LEU A 29 9.03 19.27 -10.21
CA LEU A 29 10.46 19.18 -9.85
C LEU A 29 11.36 19.88 -10.87
N THR A 30 10.96 19.91 -12.15
CA THR A 30 11.75 20.43 -13.26
C THR A 30 11.56 21.93 -13.49
N THR A 31 10.32 22.42 -13.44
CA THR A 31 9.99 23.83 -13.74
C THR A 31 9.71 24.64 -12.47
N GLY A 32 9.53 23.98 -11.33
CA GLY A 32 9.13 24.60 -10.08
C GLY A 32 10.27 25.24 -9.28
N ASN A 33 9.89 26.19 -8.43
CA ASN A 33 10.75 26.79 -7.42
C ASN A 33 9.94 26.99 -6.13
N ASN A 34 10.52 26.70 -4.97
CA ASN A 34 9.84 26.87 -3.69
C ASN A 34 9.54 28.33 -3.30
N LYS A 35 10.07 29.30 -4.05
CA LYS A 35 9.74 30.72 -3.92
C LYS A 35 8.58 31.17 -4.79
N ASN A 36 8.10 30.32 -5.70
CA ASN A 36 6.97 30.58 -6.56
C ASN A 36 5.65 30.65 -5.79
N ALA A 37 4.59 31.07 -6.47
CA ALA A 37 3.26 31.21 -5.90
C ALA A 37 2.51 29.86 -5.76
N GLY A 38 2.96 28.80 -6.42
CA GLY A 38 2.31 27.50 -6.45
C GLY A 38 1.17 27.39 -7.46
N THR A 39 1.08 28.33 -8.40
CA THR A 39 0.13 28.29 -9.52
C THR A 39 0.63 27.38 -10.64
N LYS A 40 -0.20 27.13 -11.64
CA LYS A 40 0.15 26.31 -12.82
C LYS A 40 1.34 26.90 -13.57
N GLU A 41 1.41 28.23 -13.72
CA GLU A 41 2.47 28.97 -14.40
C GLU A 41 3.74 29.13 -13.54
N ALA A 42 3.59 29.08 -12.22
CA ALA A 42 4.67 29.28 -11.26
C ALA A 42 4.58 28.21 -10.15
N PRO A 43 4.84 26.91 -10.47
CA PRO A 43 4.66 25.82 -9.53
C PRO A 43 5.72 25.81 -8.42
N PHE A 44 5.40 25.20 -7.30
CA PHE A 44 6.41 24.84 -6.30
C PHE A 44 7.33 23.74 -6.83
N LYS A 45 8.52 23.65 -6.28
CA LYS A 45 9.47 22.58 -6.62
C LYS A 45 9.18 21.30 -5.87
N ASN A 46 8.76 21.39 -4.62
CA ASN A 46 8.65 20.25 -3.72
C ASN A 46 7.23 20.10 -3.15
N ILE A 47 6.75 18.86 -3.06
CA ILE A 47 5.44 18.50 -2.52
C ILE A 47 5.27 19.02 -1.09
N TRP A 48 6.29 18.84 -0.24
CA TRP A 48 6.21 19.30 1.16
C TRP A 48 6.02 20.82 1.26
N LYS A 49 6.53 21.60 0.28
CA LYS A 49 6.33 23.05 0.26
C LYS A 49 4.89 23.43 -0.11
N ALA A 50 4.30 22.71 -1.04
CA ALA A 50 2.88 22.89 -1.36
C ALA A 50 1.99 22.54 -0.16
N ILE A 51 2.24 21.41 0.54
CA ILE A 51 1.51 21.05 1.75
C ILE A 51 1.62 22.13 2.84
N GLU A 52 2.78 22.74 3.03
CA GLU A 52 2.95 23.84 3.99
C GLU A 52 2.00 25.02 3.71
N ASN A 53 1.77 25.33 2.43
CA ASN A 53 0.95 26.47 2.00
C ASN A 53 -0.55 26.14 1.88
N ALA A 54 -0.88 24.89 1.62
CA ALA A 54 -2.25 24.46 1.41
C ALA A 54 -3.10 24.56 2.68
N ALA A 55 -4.40 24.76 2.50
CA ALA A 55 -5.43 24.65 3.52
C ALA A 55 -6.10 23.26 3.49
N PRO A 56 -6.82 22.85 4.54
CA PRO A 56 -7.66 21.66 4.50
C PRO A 56 -8.65 21.70 3.33
N GLY A 57 -8.73 20.62 2.55
CA GLY A 57 -9.58 20.50 1.38
C GLY A 57 -8.91 20.85 0.05
N ASP A 58 -7.77 21.52 0.08
CA ASP A 58 -7.04 21.88 -1.14
C ASP A 58 -6.52 20.66 -1.91
N THR A 59 -6.25 20.85 -3.21
CA THR A 59 -5.70 19.84 -4.10
C THR A 59 -4.31 20.22 -4.60
N LEU A 60 -3.38 19.28 -4.53
CA LEU A 60 -2.03 19.41 -5.05
C LEU A 60 -1.89 18.58 -6.33
N HIS A 61 -1.66 19.24 -7.46
CA HIS A 61 -1.35 18.63 -8.75
C HIS A 61 0.16 18.49 -8.89
N VAL A 62 0.63 17.24 -9.05
CA VAL A 62 2.06 16.94 -9.02
C VAL A 62 2.51 16.38 -10.35
N ALA A 63 3.40 17.11 -11.03
CA ALA A 63 3.98 16.69 -12.31
C ALA A 63 4.93 15.52 -12.13
N ALA A 64 5.21 14.82 -13.23
CA ALA A 64 6.19 13.75 -13.29
C ALA A 64 7.55 14.18 -12.72
N GLY A 65 8.19 13.28 -12.01
CA GLY A 65 9.50 13.52 -11.40
C GLY A 65 9.79 12.56 -10.25
N ASN A 66 11.05 12.49 -9.87
CA ASN A 66 11.48 11.71 -8.73
C ASN A 66 11.65 12.62 -7.51
N TYR A 67 10.65 12.64 -6.65
CA TYR A 67 10.61 13.48 -5.45
C TYR A 67 11.27 12.76 -4.27
N PRO A 68 12.49 13.15 -3.87
CA PRO A 68 13.23 12.46 -2.82
C PRO A 68 12.74 12.79 -1.40
N GLY A 69 11.79 13.70 -1.24
CA GLY A 69 11.30 14.16 0.04
C GLY A 69 12.28 15.04 0.82
N LYS A 70 11.95 15.36 2.06
CA LYS A 70 12.87 16.07 2.95
C LYS A 70 14.08 15.19 3.29
N MET A 71 15.24 15.80 3.39
CA MET A 71 16.52 15.15 3.71
C MET A 71 16.92 14.04 2.73
N SER A 72 16.34 14.02 1.54
CA SER A 72 16.57 12.98 0.51
C SER A 72 16.26 11.53 0.95
N CYS A 73 15.53 11.36 2.05
CA CYS A 73 15.15 10.05 2.59
C CYS A 73 13.70 9.64 2.26
N GLY A 74 13.04 10.38 1.37
CA GLY A 74 11.68 10.09 0.94
C GLY A 74 10.59 10.66 1.84
N TRP A 75 10.93 11.32 2.93
CA TRP A 75 9.96 11.76 3.92
C TRP A 75 9.15 12.99 3.46
N ILE A 76 7.83 12.81 3.45
CA ILE A 76 6.84 13.88 3.26
C ILE A 76 5.82 13.74 4.38
N ASN A 77 5.60 14.83 5.13
CA ASN A 77 4.59 14.87 6.18
C ASN A 77 3.38 15.68 5.70
N MET A 78 2.20 15.05 5.80
CA MET A 78 0.92 15.65 5.48
C MET A 78 0.09 15.72 6.77
N ASP A 79 0.07 16.88 7.39
CA ASP A 79 -0.58 17.15 8.68
C ASP A 79 -1.93 17.88 8.54
N LYS A 80 -2.38 18.05 7.30
CA LYS A 80 -3.67 18.62 6.90
C LYS A 80 -4.34 17.71 5.87
N PRO A 81 -5.69 17.59 5.86
CA PRO A 81 -6.40 16.83 4.85
C PRO A 81 -6.41 17.58 3.53
N VAL A 82 -5.48 17.22 2.64
CA VAL A 82 -5.37 17.73 1.28
C VAL A 82 -5.38 16.57 0.30
N ASN A 83 -5.77 16.83 -0.94
CA ASN A 83 -5.72 15.85 -2.00
C ASN A 83 -4.35 15.91 -2.71
N LEU A 84 -3.77 14.75 -2.99
CA LEU A 84 -2.54 14.61 -3.76
C LEU A 84 -2.86 13.88 -5.07
N ILE A 85 -2.68 14.55 -6.19
CA ILE A 85 -2.94 14.00 -7.53
C ILE A 85 -1.66 14.07 -8.35
N GLY A 86 -1.06 12.89 -8.62
CA GLY A 86 0.13 12.73 -9.45
C GLY A 86 -0.21 12.35 -10.89
N GLY A 87 0.83 12.15 -11.70
CA GLY A 87 0.67 11.67 -13.06
C GLY A 87 0.49 12.75 -14.12
N TYR A 88 0.84 14.00 -13.83
CA TYR A 88 0.79 15.10 -14.80
C TYR A 88 2.09 15.24 -15.60
N ASN A 89 1.97 15.69 -16.83
CA ASN A 89 3.10 16.22 -17.60
C ASN A 89 3.63 17.55 -17.01
N ALA A 90 4.72 18.07 -17.55
CA ALA A 90 5.44 19.21 -16.95
C ALA A 90 4.64 20.52 -16.92
N ASP A 91 3.69 20.71 -17.83
CA ASP A 91 2.84 21.90 -17.96
C ASP A 91 1.40 21.68 -17.46
N PHE A 92 1.13 20.50 -16.88
CA PHE A 92 -0.17 20.12 -16.32
C PHE A 92 -1.34 20.11 -17.33
N SER A 93 -1.06 19.99 -18.63
CA SER A 93 -2.09 19.89 -19.67
C SER A 93 -2.65 18.47 -19.84
N GLU A 94 -1.87 17.47 -19.46
CA GLU A 94 -2.26 16.06 -19.56
C GLU A 94 -1.94 15.31 -18.26
N ARG A 95 -2.81 14.36 -17.96
CA ARG A 95 -2.61 13.45 -16.85
C ARG A 95 -2.69 12.00 -17.32
N ASN A 96 -1.63 11.24 -17.10
CA ASN A 96 -1.57 9.79 -17.26
C ASN A 96 -0.51 9.21 -16.33
N PRO A 97 -0.88 8.61 -15.19
CA PRO A 97 0.07 8.07 -14.22
C PRO A 97 0.98 6.96 -14.75
N LEU A 98 0.59 6.32 -15.86
CA LEU A 98 1.41 5.27 -16.49
C LEU A 98 2.45 5.85 -17.48
N ILE A 99 2.39 7.12 -17.81
CA ILE A 99 3.32 7.83 -18.68
C ILE A 99 4.10 8.87 -17.90
N TYR A 100 3.39 9.69 -17.12
CA TYR A 100 3.95 10.80 -16.35
C TYR A 100 4.18 10.36 -14.91
N HIS A 101 5.28 9.66 -14.66
CA HIS A 101 5.56 9.02 -13.40
C HIS A 101 5.89 10.01 -12.29
N THR A 102 5.00 10.16 -11.31
CA THR A 102 5.24 10.92 -10.08
C THR A 102 5.74 9.98 -8.99
N MET A 103 7.06 9.94 -8.80
CA MET A 103 7.71 8.98 -7.91
C MET A 103 8.08 9.59 -6.57
N LEU A 104 7.69 8.95 -5.48
CA LEU A 104 8.22 9.18 -4.14
C LEU A 104 9.31 8.14 -3.87
N ARG A 105 10.55 8.51 -4.20
CA ARG A 105 11.70 7.61 -4.14
C ARG A 105 12.85 8.30 -3.41
N PRO A 106 13.33 7.77 -2.28
CA PRO A 106 14.48 8.34 -1.60
C PRO A 106 15.74 8.23 -2.46
N SER A 107 16.51 9.30 -2.54
CA SER A 107 17.79 9.32 -3.28
C SER A 107 18.96 8.81 -2.42
N ASN A 108 18.81 8.82 -1.10
CA ASN A 108 19.86 8.44 -0.15
C ASN A 108 19.39 7.38 0.82
N ALA A 109 18.66 6.41 0.34
CA ALA A 109 18.02 5.38 1.14
C ALA A 109 19.01 4.55 1.97
N GLN A 110 20.19 4.26 1.41
CA GLN A 110 21.24 3.48 2.08
C GLN A 110 21.96 4.25 3.19
N ASN A 111 21.84 5.57 3.22
CA ASN A 111 22.47 6.45 4.19
C ASN A 111 21.48 7.16 5.11
N ALA A 112 20.20 6.90 4.95
CA ALA A 112 19.16 7.48 5.80
C ALA A 112 19.31 6.94 7.22
N THR A 113 19.94 7.74 8.04
CA THR A 113 20.39 7.33 9.37
C THR A 113 19.26 7.14 10.38
N LYS A 114 18.05 7.62 10.12
CA LYS A 114 16.83 7.40 10.92
C LYS A 114 15.56 7.90 10.23
N PRO A 115 14.93 7.19 9.32
CA PRO A 115 13.56 7.54 9.00
C PRO A 115 12.66 7.13 10.17
N THR A 116 12.27 8.10 10.97
CA THR A 116 11.26 7.92 12.01
C THR A 116 9.84 7.92 11.42
N PHE A 117 9.72 8.16 10.11
CA PHE A 117 8.46 8.40 9.41
C PHE A 117 8.39 7.58 8.12
N GLY A 118 7.18 7.28 7.66
CA GLY A 118 6.97 6.71 6.32
C GLY A 118 7.42 7.67 5.21
N THR A 119 7.50 7.18 3.98
CA THR A 119 7.79 8.02 2.81
C THR A 119 6.73 9.11 2.68
N LEU A 120 5.44 8.75 2.76
CA LEU A 120 4.35 9.68 3.00
C LEU A 120 3.73 9.37 4.36
N THR A 121 3.77 10.34 5.26
CA THR A 121 3.11 10.27 6.56
C THR A 121 1.92 11.20 6.59
N VAL A 122 0.71 10.64 6.80
CA VAL A 122 -0.56 11.36 6.85
C VAL A 122 -1.04 11.39 8.30
N LYS A 123 -1.13 12.57 8.90
CA LYS A 123 -1.58 12.75 10.30
C LYS A 123 -2.70 13.79 10.37
N THR A 124 -3.89 13.37 10.01
CA THR A 124 -5.04 14.26 9.83
C THR A 124 -6.20 13.95 10.76
N ARG A 125 -6.12 12.93 11.61
CA ARG A 125 -7.20 12.52 12.52
C ARG A 125 -7.80 13.67 13.33
N LYS A 126 -7.01 14.68 13.69
CA LYS A 126 -7.47 15.85 14.45
C LYS A 126 -8.51 16.71 13.74
N PHE A 127 -8.66 16.55 12.41
CA PHE A 127 -9.63 17.30 11.61
C PHE A 127 -11.04 16.69 11.60
N GLY A 128 -11.18 15.46 12.13
CA GLY A 128 -12.48 14.82 12.36
C GLY A 128 -13.10 14.17 11.10
N PRO A 129 -14.37 13.73 11.24
CA PRO A 129 -15.04 12.86 10.27
C PRO A 129 -15.38 13.53 8.93
N ASP A 130 -15.38 14.85 8.87
CA ASP A 130 -15.64 15.60 7.62
C ASP A 130 -14.40 15.71 6.73
N SER A 131 -13.26 15.15 7.16
CA SER A 131 -12.03 15.14 6.37
C SER A 131 -12.20 14.30 5.11
N ASN A 132 -11.69 14.82 3.99
CA ASN A 132 -11.61 14.08 2.74
C ASN A 132 -10.19 14.13 2.19
N ILE A 133 -9.60 12.96 1.94
CA ILE A 133 -8.22 12.83 1.46
C ILE A 133 -8.20 11.86 0.29
N LEU A 134 -7.65 12.32 -0.82
CA LEU A 134 -7.38 11.52 -1.99
C LEU A 134 -5.87 11.48 -2.26
N ILE A 135 -5.32 10.27 -2.45
CA ILE A 135 -3.97 10.05 -2.97
C ILE A 135 -4.11 9.26 -4.26
N ASP A 136 -3.78 9.86 -5.38
CA ASP A 136 -4.04 9.33 -6.71
C ASP A 136 -2.84 9.45 -7.65
N GLY A 137 -2.45 8.34 -8.29
CA GLY A 137 -1.48 8.33 -9.38
C GLY A 137 -0.02 8.49 -8.95
N PHE A 138 0.35 8.05 -7.75
CA PHE A 138 1.72 8.09 -7.24
C PHE A 138 2.42 6.73 -7.31
N ILE A 139 3.72 6.78 -7.47
CA ILE A 139 4.61 5.63 -7.36
C ILE A 139 5.45 5.77 -6.09
N PHE A 140 5.28 4.84 -5.16
CA PHE A 140 6.06 4.73 -3.93
C PHE A 140 7.06 3.59 -4.11
N ASP A 141 8.35 3.90 -4.11
CA ASP A 141 9.38 2.89 -4.33
C ASP A 141 10.60 3.11 -3.43
N HIS A 142 10.86 2.16 -2.55
CA HIS A 142 12.06 2.19 -1.72
C HIS A 142 13.32 1.71 -2.46
N THR A 143 13.19 1.12 -3.63
CA THR A 143 14.32 0.57 -4.39
C THR A 143 15.20 -0.36 -3.53
N LEU A 144 16.50 -0.20 -3.57
CA LEU A 144 17.45 -0.92 -2.71
C LEU A 144 17.35 -0.57 -1.21
N ALA A 145 16.52 0.40 -0.83
CA ALA A 145 16.32 0.73 0.57
C ALA A 145 15.56 -0.33 1.36
N ASN A 146 14.89 -1.25 0.69
CA ASN A 146 14.33 -2.44 1.32
C ASN A 146 15.40 -3.50 1.61
N SER A 147 16.59 -3.35 1.07
CA SER A 147 17.75 -4.20 1.30
C SER A 147 18.50 -3.80 2.58
N TYR A 148 19.60 -4.48 2.86
CA TYR A 148 20.41 -4.19 4.05
C TYR A 148 21.09 -2.84 3.97
N HIS A 149 21.34 -2.28 5.14
CA HIS A 149 22.14 -1.08 5.25
C HIS A 149 23.56 -1.35 4.69
N ALA A 150 24.02 -0.52 3.76
CA ALA A 150 25.26 -0.75 3.04
C ALA A 150 26.50 -0.87 3.95
N ARG A 151 26.51 -0.17 5.11
CA ARG A 151 27.61 -0.20 6.08
C ARG A 151 27.58 -1.40 7.01
N GLU A 152 26.41 -1.96 7.27
CA GLU A 152 26.23 -3.06 8.20
C GLU A 152 26.26 -4.43 7.53
N GLY A 153 26.21 -4.41 6.21
CA GLY A 153 26.29 -5.62 5.41
C GLY A 153 25.08 -6.54 5.53
N LYS A 154 25.26 -7.73 5.00
CA LYS A 154 24.27 -8.78 4.99
C LYS A 154 24.22 -9.44 6.37
N PRO A 155 23.04 -9.60 7.00
CA PRO A 155 22.91 -10.30 8.28
C PRO A 155 23.35 -11.77 8.16
N GLU A 156 23.82 -12.34 9.26
CA GLU A 156 24.06 -13.79 9.38
C GLU A 156 22.72 -14.58 9.32
N GLY A 157 22.80 -15.84 8.99
CA GLY A 157 21.64 -16.72 8.97
C GLY A 157 20.74 -16.53 7.73
N PHE A 158 21.34 -16.32 6.58
CA PHE A 158 20.65 -16.06 5.34
C PHE A 158 20.53 -17.33 4.51
N GLU A 159 19.31 -17.85 4.36
CA GLU A 159 19.00 -19.00 3.52
C GLU A 159 17.96 -18.67 2.47
N HIS A 160 18.13 -19.18 1.26
CA HIS A 160 17.17 -19.04 0.16
C HIS A 160 16.64 -17.62 -0.04
N GLY A 161 17.45 -16.60 0.26
CA GLY A 161 17.05 -15.21 0.11
C GLY A 161 16.31 -14.62 1.32
N MET A 162 16.08 -15.38 2.39
CA MET A 162 15.45 -14.92 3.63
C MET A 162 16.37 -15.04 4.82
N LEU A 163 16.14 -14.24 5.86
CA LEU A 163 16.81 -14.40 7.15
C LEU A 163 16.21 -15.60 7.89
N THR A 164 17.06 -16.51 8.34
CA THR A 164 16.65 -17.65 9.19
C THR A 164 16.63 -17.29 10.67
N ILE A 165 17.36 -16.26 11.05
CA ILE A 165 17.46 -15.78 12.44
C ILE A 165 16.97 -14.34 12.50
N PRO A 166 16.02 -14.00 13.38
CA PRO A 166 15.60 -12.63 13.59
C PRO A 166 16.80 -11.77 14.00
N PRO A 167 16.93 -10.55 13.49
CA PRO A 167 17.96 -9.62 13.96
C PRO A 167 17.74 -9.37 15.46
N ALA A 168 18.83 -9.32 16.23
CA ALA A 168 18.76 -9.04 17.65
C ALA A 168 18.03 -7.71 17.91
N LYS A 169 17.20 -7.68 18.95
CA LYS A 169 16.42 -6.49 19.32
C LYS A 169 17.36 -5.30 19.53
N GLY A 170 17.15 -4.24 18.77
CA GLY A 170 17.98 -3.02 18.84
C GLY A 170 19.19 -3.00 17.91
N THR A 171 19.54 -4.10 17.24
CA THR A 171 20.54 -4.11 16.17
C THR A 171 19.84 -3.92 14.84
N THR A 172 19.81 -2.72 14.34
CA THR A 172 19.20 -2.42 13.03
C THR A 172 20.23 -2.60 11.91
N LYS A 173 20.71 -3.82 11.71
CA LYS A 173 21.27 -4.21 10.40
C LYS A 173 20.18 -4.39 9.36
N ASN A 174 19.09 -3.69 9.56
CA ASN A 174 17.92 -3.66 8.74
C ASN A 174 18.02 -2.62 7.65
N PRO A 175 17.16 -2.70 6.67
CA PRO A 175 17.05 -1.65 5.68
C PRO A 175 16.98 -0.30 6.37
N SER A 176 17.57 0.65 5.73
CA SER A 176 17.61 2.03 6.20
C SER A 176 16.20 2.61 6.41
N ILE A 177 15.18 2.05 5.78
CA ILE A 177 13.79 2.46 5.91
C ILE A 177 12.97 1.34 6.54
N ASP A 178 12.77 1.43 7.85
CA ASP A 178 11.93 0.51 8.64
C ASP A 178 10.55 1.12 8.91
N LYS A 179 9.96 1.77 7.89
CA LYS A 179 8.65 2.40 7.98
C LYS A 179 7.83 2.08 6.73
N ALA A 180 6.51 2.24 6.83
CA ALA A 180 5.61 2.07 5.71
C ALA A 180 5.94 3.05 4.57
N LEU A 181 5.68 2.65 3.34
CA LEU A 181 5.70 3.58 2.21
C LEU A 181 4.67 4.70 2.42
N LEU A 182 3.48 4.33 2.87
CA LEU A 182 2.43 5.25 3.31
C LEU A 182 2.00 4.87 4.72
N ASN A 183 2.16 5.80 5.67
CA ASN A 183 1.73 5.64 7.05
C ASN A 183 0.66 6.69 7.37
N ALA A 184 -0.55 6.25 7.72
CA ALA A 184 -1.69 7.13 7.88
C ALA A 184 -2.34 7.00 9.28
N GLU A 185 -2.68 8.14 9.87
CA GLU A 185 -3.55 8.29 11.02
C GLU A 185 -4.66 9.29 10.63
N THR A 186 -5.83 8.77 10.25
CA THR A 186 -6.88 9.52 9.56
C THR A 186 -8.25 9.37 10.21
N ASP A 187 -9.18 10.21 9.77
CA ASP A 187 -10.60 10.17 10.06
C ASP A 187 -11.38 10.63 8.81
N GLY A 188 -12.66 10.32 8.69
CA GLY A 188 -13.52 10.73 7.58
C GLY A 188 -13.35 9.85 6.34
N THR A 189 -13.08 10.44 5.18
CA THR A 189 -12.86 9.71 3.93
C THR A 189 -11.38 9.71 3.55
N PHE A 190 -10.82 8.52 3.38
CA PHE A 190 -9.43 8.34 2.96
C PHE A 190 -9.36 7.39 1.77
N THR A 191 -8.99 7.91 0.61
CA THR A 191 -8.91 7.15 -0.64
C THR A 191 -7.48 7.10 -1.18
N ILE A 192 -7.02 5.90 -1.53
CA ILE A 192 -5.76 5.63 -2.23
C ILE A 192 -6.09 4.92 -3.52
N GLN A 193 -5.74 5.50 -4.67
CA GLN A 193 -6.06 4.88 -5.95
C GLN A 193 -4.99 5.12 -7.02
N ASN A 194 -4.97 4.25 -8.03
CA ASN A 194 -4.07 4.34 -9.19
C ASN A 194 -2.58 4.46 -8.81
N CYS A 195 -2.19 3.94 -7.65
CA CYS A 195 -0.84 4.03 -7.13
C CYS A 195 -0.07 2.71 -7.31
N LEU A 196 1.24 2.82 -7.46
CA LEU A 196 2.16 1.70 -7.41
C LEU A 196 2.96 1.74 -6.10
N PHE A 197 2.85 0.69 -5.30
CA PHE A 197 3.63 0.49 -4.08
C PHE A 197 4.67 -0.61 -4.32
N LEU A 198 5.93 -0.21 -4.39
CA LEU A 198 7.01 -1.06 -4.87
C LEU A 198 8.14 -1.12 -3.84
N ASN A 199 8.64 -2.33 -3.59
CA ASN A 199 9.84 -2.57 -2.78
C ASN A 199 9.78 -1.94 -1.37
N GLY A 200 8.64 -1.96 -0.71
CA GLY A 200 8.51 -1.43 0.65
C GLY A 200 9.37 -2.21 1.65
N GLY A 201 10.14 -1.50 2.46
CA GLY A 201 11.01 -2.11 3.48
C GLY A 201 10.28 -2.56 4.74
N ASN A 202 9.01 -2.25 4.85
CA ASN A 202 8.08 -2.64 5.92
C ASN A 202 6.68 -2.77 5.31
N PHE A 203 5.63 -2.19 5.89
CA PHE A 203 4.32 -2.13 5.23
C PHE A 203 4.39 -1.24 3.97
N ALA A 204 3.66 -1.60 2.91
CA ALA A 204 3.45 -0.63 1.85
C ALA A 204 2.44 0.44 2.32
N VAL A 205 1.27 0.03 2.81
CA VAL A 205 0.30 0.92 3.45
C VAL A 205 0.04 0.45 4.88
N LEU A 206 0.17 1.36 5.83
CA LEU A 206 -0.29 1.20 7.22
C LEU A 206 -1.26 2.33 7.53
N ALA A 207 -2.53 2.03 7.69
CA ALA A 207 -3.58 3.02 7.94
C ALA A 207 -4.29 2.73 9.28
N ALA A 208 -4.12 3.63 10.23
CA ALA A 208 -4.89 3.70 11.47
C ALA A 208 -6.03 4.70 11.27
N HIS A 209 -7.27 4.22 11.16
CA HIS A 209 -8.45 5.02 10.87
C HIS A 209 -9.41 5.06 12.04
N PHE A 210 -10.02 6.21 12.28
CA PHE A 210 -10.87 6.38 13.45
C PHE A 210 -12.36 6.19 13.15
N SER A 211 -12.88 6.84 12.12
CA SER A 211 -14.27 6.67 11.67
C SER A 211 -14.41 7.06 10.19
N GLY A 212 -15.47 6.60 9.55
CA GLY A 212 -15.73 6.85 8.13
C GLY A 212 -15.19 5.77 7.20
N LYS A 213 -14.73 6.14 6.02
CA LYS A 213 -14.40 5.17 4.97
C LYS A 213 -12.93 5.23 4.54
N VAL A 214 -12.29 4.07 4.51
CA VAL A 214 -10.98 3.85 3.84
C VAL A 214 -11.21 3.08 2.55
N THR A 215 -10.79 3.64 1.42
CA THR A 215 -10.84 2.99 0.12
C THR A 215 -9.44 2.85 -0.45
N ILE A 216 -9.01 1.62 -0.71
CA ILE A 216 -7.76 1.31 -1.41
C ILE A 216 -8.16 0.57 -2.69
N ARG A 217 -8.10 1.26 -3.82
CA ARG A 217 -8.59 0.70 -5.08
C ARG A 217 -7.69 0.98 -6.27
N ASN A 218 -7.69 0.05 -7.20
CA ASN A 218 -6.95 0.20 -8.46
C ASN A 218 -5.47 0.50 -8.26
N ASN A 219 -4.83 -0.19 -7.30
CA ASN A 219 -3.41 -0.05 -7.02
C ASN A 219 -2.66 -1.34 -7.34
N VAL A 220 -1.37 -1.20 -7.56
CA VAL A 220 -0.42 -2.31 -7.71
C VAL A 220 0.53 -2.33 -6.52
N PHE A 221 0.64 -3.48 -5.86
CA PHE A 221 1.52 -3.73 -4.71
C PHE A 221 2.49 -4.85 -5.07
N ILE A 222 3.76 -4.55 -5.24
CA ILE A 222 4.75 -5.54 -5.70
C ILE A 222 6.00 -5.52 -4.82
N GLY A 223 6.42 -6.72 -4.36
CA GLY A 223 7.71 -6.88 -3.69
C GLY A 223 7.83 -6.20 -2.34
N ASN A 224 6.72 -6.02 -1.63
CA ASN A 224 6.70 -5.35 -0.33
C ASN A 224 7.02 -6.33 0.80
N ARG A 225 7.75 -5.86 1.82
CA ARG A 225 8.04 -6.68 3.01
C ARG A 225 6.94 -6.55 4.04
N MET A 226 6.74 -7.60 4.81
CA MET A 226 5.81 -7.73 5.93
C MET A 226 4.34 -7.73 5.50
N MET A 227 3.81 -6.63 5.00
CA MET A 227 2.43 -6.52 4.54
C MET A 227 2.32 -5.51 3.41
N ALA A 228 1.48 -5.80 2.42
CA ALA A 228 1.19 -4.80 1.40
C ALA A 228 0.21 -3.75 1.95
N ALA A 229 -0.87 -4.15 2.62
CA ALA A 229 -1.77 -3.20 3.28
C ALA A 229 -2.20 -3.73 4.66
N ASP A 230 -2.14 -2.87 5.67
CA ASP A 230 -2.67 -3.11 7.02
C ASP A 230 -3.58 -1.93 7.40
N VAL A 231 -4.88 -2.19 7.49
CA VAL A 231 -5.88 -1.19 7.86
C VAL A 231 -6.46 -1.53 9.22
N ARG A 232 -6.45 -0.55 10.11
CA ARG A 232 -6.83 -0.72 11.52
C ARG A 232 -7.88 0.29 11.92
N SER A 233 -9.00 -0.18 12.45
CA SER A 233 -9.90 0.68 13.21
C SER A 233 -9.26 1.02 14.56
N THR A 234 -9.13 2.31 14.84
CA THR A 234 -8.69 2.83 16.14
C THR A 234 -9.86 3.27 17.01
N ASN A 235 -11.08 3.13 16.51
CA ASN A 235 -12.31 3.31 17.27
C ASN A 235 -12.67 1.97 17.92
N GLY A 236 -12.91 1.99 19.23
CA GLY A 236 -13.32 0.78 19.95
C GLY A 236 -14.76 0.34 19.66
N LYS A 237 -15.53 1.10 18.86
CA LYS A 237 -16.91 0.79 18.51
C LYS A 237 -16.98 0.06 17.17
N PRO A 238 -17.73 -1.04 17.06
CA PRO A 238 -17.97 -1.72 15.81
C PRO A 238 -18.68 -0.84 14.77
N GLY A 239 -18.38 -1.07 13.48
CA GLY A 239 -19.08 -0.41 12.37
C GLY A 239 -18.78 1.08 12.20
N MET A 240 -17.77 1.62 12.89
CA MET A 240 -17.37 3.01 12.71
C MET A 240 -16.41 3.23 11.54
N VAL A 241 -15.83 2.16 11.02
CA VAL A 241 -14.90 2.20 9.88
C VAL A 241 -15.39 1.23 8.81
N ASP A 242 -15.57 1.76 7.61
CA ASP A 242 -15.79 0.97 6.40
C ASP A 242 -14.48 0.88 5.62
N PHE A 243 -14.02 -0.33 5.37
CA PHE A 243 -12.81 -0.59 4.60
C PHE A 243 -13.16 -1.30 3.29
N GLU A 244 -12.76 -0.71 2.18
CA GLU A 244 -12.88 -1.26 0.84
C GLU A 244 -11.50 -1.47 0.21
N PHE A 245 -11.22 -2.69 -0.20
CA PHE A 245 -10.00 -3.05 -0.94
C PHE A 245 -10.43 -3.70 -2.26
N ALA A 246 -10.34 -2.94 -3.37
CA ALA A 246 -10.97 -3.33 -4.61
C ALA A 246 -10.08 -3.11 -5.84
N ASN A 247 -10.15 -4.03 -6.79
CA ASN A 247 -9.41 -3.93 -8.06
C ASN A 247 -7.91 -3.68 -7.87
N ASN A 248 -7.29 -4.27 -6.85
CA ASN A 248 -5.85 -4.17 -6.65
C ASN A 248 -5.14 -5.43 -7.15
N THR A 249 -3.94 -5.27 -7.69
CA THR A 249 -3.00 -6.37 -7.95
C THR A 249 -1.93 -6.38 -6.88
N LEU A 250 -1.85 -7.47 -6.12
CA LEU A 250 -0.99 -7.60 -4.97
C LEU A 250 -0.18 -8.88 -5.06
N LEU A 251 1.14 -8.75 -5.25
CA LEU A 251 2.05 -9.87 -5.45
C LEU A 251 3.35 -9.71 -4.67
N PHE A 252 3.96 -10.85 -4.32
CA PHE A 252 5.29 -10.91 -3.74
C PHE A 252 5.43 -10.17 -2.41
N THR A 253 4.45 -10.31 -1.52
CA THR A 253 4.64 -9.87 -0.15
C THR A 253 5.42 -10.93 0.61
N TRP A 254 6.50 -10.53 1.27
CA TRP A 254 7.43 -11.46 1.86
C TRP A 254 7.83 -11.09 3.29
N THR A 255 8.15 -12.11 4.06
CA THR A 255 8.63 -11.94 5.43
C THR A 255 10.10 -11.59 5.46
N ARG A 256 10.52 -10.94 6.52
CA ARG A 256 11.90 -10.57 6.77
C ARG A 256 12.78 -11.76 7.13
N THR A 257 12.21 -12.73 7.82
CA THR A 257 12.87 -13.98 8.25
C THR A 257 11.87 -15.12 8.27
N LYS A 258 12.37 -16.37 8.20
CA LYS A 258 11.53 -17.55 8.44
C LYS A 258 10.89 -17.58 9.83
N ALA A 259 11.50 -16.94 10.81
CA ALA A 259 10.99 -16.88 12.18
C ALA A 259 9.83 -15.87 12.38
N PHE A 260 9.53 -15.04 11.38
CA PHE A 260 8.38 -14.15 11.39
C PHE A 260 7.23 -14.76 10.58
N GLU A 261 6.75 -15.91 10.98
CA GLU A 261 5.62 -16.59 10.33
C GLU A 261 4.31 -15.81 10.43
N ASP A 262 4.27 -14.75 11.24
CA ASP A 262 3.17 -13.81 11.34
C ASP A 262 3.22 -12.64 10.34
N MET A 263 4.19 -12.63 9.43
CA MET A 263 4.42 -11.60 8.44
C MET A 263 4.43 -12.19 7.02
N GLY A 264 4.29 -11.34 6.01
CA GLY A 264 4.18 -11.78 4.61
C GLY A 264 2.73 -11.92 4.17
N PHE A 265 1.85 -11.14 4.78
CA PHE A 265 0.43 -11.06 4.40
C PHE A 265 0.22 -10.06 3.27
N GLY A 266 -0.71 -10.39 2.39
CA GLY A 266 -1.15 -9.47 1.36
C GLY A 266 -1.87 -8.27 1.96
N VAL A 267 -3.12 -8.44 2.32
CA VAL A 267 -3.93 -7.40 2.97
C VAL A 267 -4.43 -7.88 4.33
N ARG A 268 -4.33 -7.02 5.32
CA ARG A 268 -4.86 -7.27 6.68
C ARG A 268 -5.92 -6.23 7.02
N ALA A 269 -7.05 -6.71 7.52
CA ALA A 269 -8.07 -5.90 8.15
C ALA A 269 -8.21 -6.30 9.61
N ASN A 270 -8.20 -5.33 10.52
CA ASN A 270 -8.50 -5.59 11.93
C ASN A 270 -10.02 -5.69 12.14
N ALA A 271 -10.40 -6.22 13.30
CA ALA A 271 -11.81 -6.27 13.72
C ALA A 271 -12.41 -4.88 13.96
N ASN A 272 -13.68 -4.84 14.24
CA ASN A 272 -14.51 -3.64 14.42
C ASN A 272 -14.66 -2.79 13.14
N MET A 273 -14.44 -3.39 11.98
CA MET A 273 -14.64 -2.75 10.69
C MET A 273 -15.63 -3.52 9.83
N SER A 274 -16.36 -2.81 9.01
CA SER A 274 -16.99 -3.34 7.80
C SER A 274 -15.90 -3.47 6.74
N THR A 275 -15.62 -4.68 6.27
CA THR A 275 -14.51 -4.95 5.35
C THR A 275 -15.04 -5.55 4.06
N ASN A 276 -14.71 -4.95 2.93
CA ASN A 276 -15.09 -5.42 1.61
C ASN A 276 -13.86 -5.60 0.72
N ILE A 277 -13.54 -6.85 0.40
CA ILE A 277 -12.37 -7.25 -0.40
C ILE A 277 -12.88 -7.86 -1.69
N HIS A 278 -12.74 -7.16 -2.82
CA HIS A 278 -13.34 -7.66 -4.07
C HIS A 278 -12.58 -7.29 -5.34
N HIS A 279 -12.71 -8.14 -6.36
CA HIS A 279 -12.12 -7.97 -7.70
C HIS A 279 -10.59 -7.78 -7.65
N ASN A 280 -9.92 -8.33 -6.67
CA ASN A 280 -8.48 -8.24 -6.54
C ASN A 280 -7.77 -9.45 -7.14
N ILE A 281 -6.50 -9.27 -7.48
CA ILE A 281 -5.54 -10.35 -7.73
C ILE A 281 -4.57 -10.36 -6.55
N ILE A 282 -4.54 -11.44 -5.80
CA ILE A 282 -3.78 -11.58 -4.56
C ILE A 282 -2.98 -12.89 -4.60
N GLY A 283 -1.69 -12.80 -4.82
CA GLY A 283 -0.88 -14.00 -4.98
C GLY A 283 0.56 -13.86 -4.55
N LEU A 284 1.26 -15.00 -4.52
CA LEU A 284 2.70 -15.04 -4.25
C LEU A 284 3.08 -14.32 -2.94
N ASN A 285 2.30 -14.54 -1.87
CA ASN A 285 2.60 -14.02 -0.54
C ASN A 285 3.18 -15.13 0.33
N THR A 286 4.17 -14.82 1.17
CA THR A 286 4.86 -15.83 1.98
C THR A 286 4.02 -16.38 3.13
N MET A 287 2.93 -15.73 3.48
CA MET A 287 1.95 -16.21 4.46
C MET A 287 0.57 -16.32 3.83
N SER A 288 -0.23 -15.29 3.87
CA SER A 288 -1.62 -15.33 3.44
C SER A 288 -1.97 -14.16 2.52
N GLY A 289 -2.95 -14.39 1.65
CA GLY A 289 -3.50 -13.34 0.79
C GLY A 289 -4.27 -12.30 1.60
N PHE A 290 -5.30 -12.71 2.30
CA PHE A 290 -6.11 -11.88 3.20
C PHE A 290 -6.02 -12.39 4.63
N ASP A 291 -5.79 -11.49 5.59
CA ASP A 291 -5.72 -11.78 7.01
C ASP A 291 -6.73 -10.95 7.81
N ASN A 292 -7.58 -11.64 8.57
CA ASN A 292 -8.52 -11.05 9.51
C ASN A 292 -8.45 -11.75 10.87
N THR A 293 -7.24 -11.91 11.40
CA THR A 293 -7.00 -12.60 12.67
C THR A 293 -6.97 -11.66 13.88
N LYS A 294 -6.87 -10.36 13.66
CA LYS A 294 -6.76 -9.38 14.75
C LYS A 294 -8.13 -8.86 15.18
N GLY A 295 -8.38 -8.87 16.47
CA GLY A 295 -9.58 -8.35 17.11
C GLY A 295 -10.66 -9.41 17.37
N SER A 296 -11.85 -8.97 17.81
CA SER A 296 -12.98 -9.83 18.13
C SER A 296 -13.74 -10.26 16.88
N ASP A 297 -13.95 -11.55 16.72
CA ASP A 297 -14.79 -12.13 15.67
C ASP A 297 -16.25 -11.66 15.72
N LYS A 298 -16.77 -11.36 16.90
CA LYS A 298 -18.16 -10.88 17.09
C LYS A 298 -18.46 -9.52 16.46
N THR A 299 -17.43 -8.78 16.08
CA THR A 299 -17.56 -7.43 15.52
C THR A 299 -17.10 -7.29 14.09
N LYS A 300 -16.72 -8.41 13.48
CA LYS A 300 -16.32 -8.46 12.08
C LYS A 300 -17.55 -8.38 11.18
N GLN A 301 -17.38 -7.71 10.03
CA GLN A 301 -18.32 -7.73 8.92
C GLN A 301 -17.51 -7.82 7.64
N VAL A 302 -17.24 -9.03 7.17
CA VAL A 302 -16.34 -9.28 6.04
C VAL A 302 -17.14 -9.73 4.82
N ARG A 303 -16.92 -9.06 3.69
CA ARG A 303 -17.30 -9.50 2.35
C ARG A 303 -16.05 -9.85 1.57
N LEU A 304 -16.01 -11.01 0.97
CA LEU A 304 -14.90 -11.51 0.17
C LEU A 304 -15.46 -12.03 -1.14
N GLU A 305 -15.38 -11.23 -2.21
CA GLU A 305 -16.12 -11.50 -3.44
C GLU A 305 -15.27 -11.29 -4.70
N ASN A 306 -15.38 -12.20 -5.67
CA ASN A 306 -14.75 -12.04 -7.00
C ASN A 306 -13.23 -11.79 -6.95
N ASN A 307 -12.49 -12.40 -6.03
CA ASN A 307 -11.04 -12.28 -5.98
C ASN A 307 -10.38 -13.47 -6.67
N ILE A 308 -9.20 -13.23 -7.23
CA ILE A 308 -8.31 -14.27 -7.74
C ILE A 308 -7.16 -14.45 -6.75
N PHE A 309 -7.06 -15.65 -6.17
CA PHE A 309 -5.97 -16.03 -5.28
C PHE A 309 -5.05 -17.06 -5.92
N PHE A 310 -3.76 -17.00 -5.66
CA PHE A 310 -2.84 -18.02 -6.12
C PHE A 310 -1.49 -18.02 -5.40
N LEU A 311 -0.96 -19.20 -5.17
CA LEU A 311 0.38 -19.40 -4.60
C LEU A 311 0.68 -18.56 -3.37
N ASN A 312 -0.31 -18.28 -2.53
CA ASN A 312 -0.06 -17.78 -1.19
C ASN A 312 0.42 -18.96 -0.34
N LYS A 313 1.61 -18.87 0.26
CA LYS A 313 2.30 -20.08 0.81
C LYS A 313 1.47 -20.82 1.83
N THR A 314 0.94 -20.14 2.83
CA THR A 314 0.18 -20.78 3.91
C THR A 314 -1.31 -20.87 3.59
N SER A 315 -1.94 -19.77 3.17
CA SER A 315 -3.38 -19.71 2.89
C SER A 315 -3.72 -18.53 1.98
N ASP A 316 -4.88 -18.63 1.33
CA ASP A 316 -5.45 -17.46 0.63
C ASP A 316 -6.20 -16.57 1.60
N VAL A 317 -6.85 -17.16 2.60
CA VAL A 317 -7.56 -16.48 3.67
C VAL A 317 -7.16 -17.04 5.03
N THR A 318 -6.81 -16.15 5.94
CA THR A 318 -6.57 -16.46 7.35
C THR A 318 -7.55 -15.67 8.20
N ILE A 319 -8.38 -16.35 8.95
CA ILE A 319 -9.43 -15.72 9.75
C ILE A 319 -9.53 -16.37 11.13
N THR A 320 -9.79 -15.58 12.16
CA THR A 320 -10.12 -16.09 13.49
C THR A 320 -11.60 -16.45 13.56
N ILE A 321 -11.86 -17.71 13.90
CA ILE A 321 -13.16 -18.22 14.28
C ILE A 321 -12.98 -18.75 15.71
N SER A 322 -13.36 -17.93 16.69
CA SER A 322 -13.04 -18.23 18.09
C SER A 322 -13.45 -19.62 18.53
N PRO A 323 -12.54 -20.39 19.18
CA PRO A 323 -11.21 -20.00 19.66
C PRO A 323 -10.07 -20.25 18.66
N SER A 324 -10.34 -20.62 17.42
CA SER A 324 -9.36 -21.12 16.45
C SER A 324 -9.04 -20.10 15.36
N ILE A 325 -7.86 -20.23 14.76
CA ILE A 325 -7.51 -19.59 13.51
C ILE A 325 -7.67 -20.60 12.38
N LYS A 326 -8.38 -20.22 11.33
CA LYS A 326 -8.54 -21.00 10.11
C LYS A 326 -7.61 -20.46 9.02
N PHE A 327 -6.97 -21.38 8.32
CA PHE A 327 -6.13 -21.14 7.16
C PHE A 327 -6.80 -21.86 5.99
N MET A 328 -7.30 -21.13 5.03
CA MET A 328 -8.09 -21.67 3.92
C MET A 328 -7.46 -21.26 2.59
N LYS A 329 -7.40 -22.19 1.66
CA LYS A 329 -7.14 -21.91 0.25
C LYS A 329 -8.45 -21.91 -0.53
N VAL A 330 -8.53 -21.10 -1.56
CA VAL A 330 -9.77 -21.00 -2.38
C VAL A 330 -10.14 -22.31 -3.06
N GLU A 331 -9.17 -23.21 -3.22
CA GLU A 331 -9.36 -24.54 -3.81
C GLU A 331 -9.69 -25.62 -2.78
N ASP A 332 -9.69 -25.31 -1.47
CA ASP A 332 -10.03 -26.27 -0.42
C ASP A 332 -11.53 -26.56 -0.42
N ASP A 333 -11.87 -27.82 -0.20
CA ASP A 333 -13.26 -28.21 0.09
C ASP A 333 -13.75 -27.43 1.33
N GLY A 334 -14.90 -26.80 1.21
CA GLY A 334 -15.48 -25.99 2.29
C GLY A 334 -14.95 -24.55 2.38
N PHE A 335 -14.24 -24.04 1.37
CA PHE A 335 -13.90 -22.62 1.34
C PHE A 335 -15.16 -21.72 1.34
N ASP A 336 -16.18 -22.12 0.61
CA ASP A 336 -17.45 -21.39 0.55
C ASP A 336 -18.22 -21.44 1.88
N ASP A 337 -17.98 -22.46 2.72
CA ASP A 337 -18.56 -22.58 4.07
C ASP A 337 -18.06 -21.44 5.00
N LEU A 338 -17.01 -20.72 4.63
CA LEU A 338 -16.63 -19.48 5.32
C LEU A 338 -17.78 -18.45 5.34
N GLY A 339 -18.70 -18.50 4.36
CA GLY A 339 -19.89 -17.65 4.33
C GLY A 339 -20.84 -17.87 5.50
N ASP A 340 -20.82 -19.05 6.11
CA ASP A 340 -21.66 -19.43 7.26
C ASP A 340 -21.03 -19.08 8.61
N VAL A 341 -19.83 -18.52 8.59
CA VAL A 341 -19.08 -18.18 9.81
C VAL A 341 -19.50 -16.81 10.36
N ASP A 342 -19.68 -16.72 11.67
CA ASP A 342 -19.96 -15.45 12.35
C ASP A 342 -18.98 -14.35 11.93
N GLY A 343 -19.53 -13.24 11.45
CA GLY A 343 -18.77 -12.09 11.00
C GLY A 343 -18.40 -12.12 9.51
N MET A 344 -18.68 -13.22 8.80
CA MET A 344 -18.65 -13.22 7.33
C MET A 344 -20.05 -12.86 6.82
N VAL A 345 -20.12 -11.81 6.02
CA VAL A 345 -21.38 -11.33 5.42
C VAL A 345 -21.62 -11.97 4.06
N SER A 346 -20.54 -12.20 3.31
CA SER A 346 -20.57 -12.85 2.02
C SER A 346 -19.19 -13.40 1.65
N VAL A 347 -19.17 -14.63 1.15
CA VAL A 347 -17.98 -15.25 0.53
C VAL A 347 -18.47 -15.89 -0.76
N LYS A 348 -18.10 -15.34 -1.90
CA LYS A 348 -18.56 -15.88 -3.20
C LYS A 348 -17.65 -15.51 -4.36
N ASP A 349 -17.67 -16.34 -5.37
CA ASP A 349 -16.99 -16.10 -6.65
C ASP A 349 -15.48 -15.83 -6.51
N ASN A 350 -14.86 -16.32 -5.42
CA ASN A 350 -13.42 -16.29 -5.27
C ASN A 350 -12.83 -17.53 -5.95
N ILE A 351 -11.80 -17.33 -6.75
CA ILE A 351 -11.23 -18.42 -7.57
C ILE A 351 -9.71 -18.46 -7.50
N GLY A 352 -9.14 -19.63 -7.81
CA GLY A 352 -7.73 -19.79 -8.12
C GLY A 352 -7.37 -19.16 -9.48
N LEU A 353 -6.08 -18.91 -9.70
CA LEU A 353 -5.60 -18.43 -11.01
C LEU A 353 -5.67 -19.55 -12.04
N LYS A 354 -6.59 -19.41 -13.00
CA LYS A 354 -6.82 -20.45 -14.02
C LYS A 354 -5.74 -20.49 -15.12
N ASP A 355 -5.21 -19.34 -15.48
CA ASP A 355 -4.20 -19.22 -16.53
C ASP A 355 -3.01 -18.37 -16.09
N PRO A 356 -1.94 -18.99 -15.58
CA PRO A 356 -0.71 -18.30 -15.22
C PRO A 356 -0.01 -17.62 -16.39
N ALA A 357 -0.25 -18.06 -17.65
CA ALA A 357 0.41 -17.50 -18.82
C ALA A 357 0.05 -16.01 -19.05
N LEU A 358 -1.04 -15.52 -18.45
CA LEU A 358 -1.40 -14.10 -18.42
C LEU A 358 -0.27 -13.20 -17.89
N PHE A 359 0.59 -13.73 -17.04
CA PHE A 359 1.69 -12.96 -16.46
C PHE A 359 3.00 -13.08 -17.21
N LYS A 360 3.10 -13.88 -18.27
CA LYS A 360 4.36 -14.17 -18.96
C LYS A 360 5.09 -12.91 -19.44
N ASP A 361 4.36 -11.91 -19.92
CA ASP A 361 4.93 -10.68 -20.49
C ASP A 361 5.01 -9.51 -19.47
N VAL A 362 4.50 -9.70 -18.27
CA VAL A 362 4.45 -8.65 -17.25
C VAL A 362 5.32 -8.94 -16.04
N ILE A 363 5.41 -10.23 -15.65
CA ILE A 363 6.16 -10.61 -14.45
C ILE A 363 7.66 -10.63 -14.72
N ASP A 364 8.46 -10.12 -13.80
CA ASP A 364 9.92 -10.27 -13.89
C ASP A 364 10.33 -11.70 -13.52
N MET A 365 10.77 -12.47 -14.50
CA MET A 365 11.09 -13.89 -14.33
C MET A 365 12.23 -14.13 -13.36
N LYS A 366 13.23 -13.25 -13.33
CA LYS A 366 14.38 -13.38 -12.42
C LYS A 366 13.96 -13.19 -10.97
N TYR A 367 13.09 -12.21 -10.72
CA TYR A 367 12.55 -11.98 -9.39
C TYR A 367 11.61 -13.12 -8.99
N LEU A 368 10.76 -13.58 -9.91
CA LEU A 368 9.86 -14.70 -9.68
C LEU A 368 10.63 -15.95 -9.25
N GLU A 369 11.69 -16.33 -9.99
CA GLU A 369 12.50 -17.50 -9.62
C GLU A 369 13.14 -17.33 -8.25
N ALA A 370 13.69 -16.15 -7.95
CA ALA A 370 14.29 -15.87 -6.65
C ALA A 370 13.24 -15.97 -5.51
N PHE A 371 12.03 -15.46 -5.74
CA PHE A 371 10.94 -15.53 -4.80
C PHE A 371 10.46 -16.96 -4.57
N LEU A 372 10.20 -17.70 -5.63
CA LEU A 372 9.76 -19.11 -5.54
C LEU A 372 10.81 -19.97 -4.85
N ASN A 373 12.09 -19.77 -5.14
CA ASN A 373 13.18 -20.47 -4.50
C ASN A 373 13.31 -20.15 -3.00
N ALA A 374 13.03 -18.91 -2.62
CA ALA A 374 13.08 -18.50 -1.22
C ALA A 374 11.85 -18.97 -0.41
N THR A 375 10.69 -18.95 -1.04
CA THR A 375 9.40 -19.19 -0.37
C THR A 375 9.05 -20.67 -0.32
N TYR A 376 9.34 -21.41 -1.39
CA TYR A 376 9.01 -22.83 -1.54
C TYR A 376 10.30 -23.66 -1.51
N SER A 377 10.89 -23.78 -0.34
CA SER A 377 12.18 -24.45 -0.11
C SER A 377 12.09 -25.68 0.78
N GLU A 378 10.89 -26.15 1.08
CA GLU A 378 10.63 -27.35 1.85
C GLU A 378 10.53 -28.58 0.93
N GLU A 379 10.73 -29.78 1.46
CA GLU A 379 10.76 -31.01 0.66
C GLU A 379 9.49 -31.20 -0.18
N VAL A 380 8.32 -30.91 0.42
CA VAL A 380 7.01 -30.99 -0.26
C VAL A 380 6.88 -30.06 -1.46
N ASP A 381 7.63 -28.98 -1.49
CA ASP A 381 7.59 -28.00 -2.59
C ASP A 381 8.32 -28.49 -3.86
N TYR A 382 9.11 -29.57 -3.73
CA TYR A 382 9.89 -30.15 -4.84
C TYR A 382 9.13 -31.24 -5.60
N ASP A 383 7.91 -31.55 -5.20
CA ASP A 383 7.05 -32.40 -5.99
C ASP A 383 6.85 -31.80 -7.39
N GLU A 384 7.04 -32.64 -8.40
CA GLU A 384 6.90 -32.24 -9.81
C GLU A 384 5.48 -31.69 -10.11
N ASN A 385 4.49 -32.16 -9.39
CA ASN A 385 3.07 -31.79 -9.52
C ASN A 385 2.63 -30.72 -8.51
N SER A 386 3.56 -30.18 -7.71
CA SER A 386 3.19 -29.11 -6.79
C SER A 386 2.64 -27.89 -7.55
N PRO A 387 1.72 -27.13 -6.95
CA PRO A 387 1.16 -25.91 -7.58
C PRO A 387 2.25 -24.94 -8.02
N MET A 388 3.35 -24.84 -7.27
CA MET A 388 4.49 -24.01 -7.61
C MET A 388 5.20 -24.50 -8.89
N ASN A 389 5.41 -25.81 -9.05
CA ASN A 389 6.04 -26.37 -10.24
C ASN A 389 5.11 -26.35 -11.47
N GLN A 390 3.80 -26.48 -11.27
CA GLN A 390 2.82 -26.25 -12.34
C GLN A 390 2.84 -24.78 -12.81
N PHE A 391 2.91 -23.84 -11.89
CA PHE A 391 3.04 -22.41 -12.20
C PHE A 391 4.32 -22.10 -12.97
N ARG A 392 5.47 -22.69 -12.57
CA ARG A 392 6.73 -22.57 -13.30
C ARG A 392 6.60 -23.06 -14.73
N ALA A 393 6.05 -24.25 -14.93
CA ALA A 393 5.88 -24.84 -16.25
C ALA A 393 4.96 -24.00 -17.15
N ALA A 394 3.88 -23.46 -16.62
CA ALA A 394 2.97 -22.59 -17.37
C ALA A 394 3.63 -21.29 -17.86
N LEU A 395 4.62 -20.79 -17.12
CA LEU A 395 5.42 -19.63 -17.52
C LEU A 395 6.66 -19.98 -18.34
N GLY A 396 6.87 -21.24 -18.66
CA GLY A 396 8.05 -21.71 -19.41
C GLY A 396 9.33 -21.80 -18.58
N LEU A 397 9.23 -21.81 -17.26
CA LEU A 397 10.34 -22.05 -16.34
C LEU A 397 10.53 -23.56 -16.10
N ASN A 398 11.76 -23.95 -15.82
CA ASN A 398 12.04 -25.32 -15.44
C ASN A 398 11.40 -25.66 -14.08
N LYS A 399 10.80 -26.83 -13.99
CA LYS A 399 10.43 -27.42 -12.69
C LYS A 399 11.70 -27.61 -11.85
N GLN A 400 11.59 -27.34 -10.56
CA GLN A 400 12.73 -27.39 -9.66
C GLN A 400 12.67 -28.62 -8.77
N GLY A 401 13.80 -29.34 -8.69
CA GLY A 401 14.08 -30.22 -7.58
C GLY A 401 14.65 -29.44 -6.38
N LYS A 402 15.34 -30.11 -5.47
CA LYS A 402 15.92 -29.48 -4.28
C LYS A 402 16.79 -28.26 -4.63
N ILE A 403 16.44 -27.12 -4.09
CA ILE A 403 17.05 -25.85 -4.46
C ILE A 403 18.37 -25.65 -3.72
N THR A 404 19.42 -25.40 -4.51
CA THR A 404 20.74 -25.04 -3.99
C THR A 404 21.06 -23.55 -4.20
N SER A 405 20.22 -22.84 -4.93
CA SER A 405 20.44 -21.43 -5.25
C SER A 405 20.32 -20.53 -4.02
N LYS A 406 21.28 -19.61 -3.88
CA LYS A 406 21.31 -18.59 -2.83
C LYS A 406 20.94 -17.21 -3.38
N VAL A 407 20.09 -17.15 -4.39
CA VAL A 407 19.63 -15.86 -4.94
C VAL A 407 18.80 -15.13 -3.89
N SER A 408 19.21 -13.90 -3.58
CA SER A 408 18.59 -13.10 -2.53
C SER A 408 17.64 -12.06 -3.12
N MET A 409 16.37 -12.11 -2.77
CA MET A 409 15.40 -11.06 -3.07
C MET A 409 15.80 -9.72 -2.46
N PHE A 410 16.50 -9.74 -1.35
CA PHE A 410 16.92 -8.53 -0.65
C PHE A 410 17.96 -7.69 -1.41
N ALA A 411 18.75 -8.32 -2.27
CA ALA A 411 19.73 -7.62 -3.09
C ALA A 411 19.18 -7.22 -4.46
N ASN A 412 17.96 -7.63 -4.78
CA ASN A 412 17.35 -7.44 -6.08
C ASN A 412 15.91 -6.91 -5.89
N PRO A 413 15.72 -5.59 -5.84
CA PRO A 413 14.39 -5.03 -5.83
C PRO A 413 13.65 -5.41 -7.11
N TYR A 414 12.32 -5.50 -7.03
CA TYR A 414 11.49 -5.75 -8.20
C TYR A 414 11.63 -4.58 -9.18
N PRO A 415 11.85 -4.84 -10.48
CA PRO A 415 12.06 -3.77 -11.45
C PRO A 415 10.79 -2.93 -11.68
N PHE A 416 10.94 -1.63 -11.68
CA PHE A 416 9.84 -0.68 -11.91
C PHE A 416 9.15 -0.92 -13.27
N ASP A 417 9.95 -1.10 -14.34
CA ASP A 417 9.42 -1.25 -15.71
C ASP A 417 8.57 -2.53 -15.89
N SER A 418 8.77 -3.53 -15.04
CA SER A 418 7.91 -4.72 -14.98
C SER A 418 6.70 -4.47 -14.06
N ALA A 419 6.89 -3.79 -12.93
CA ALA A 419 5.82 -3.55 -11.98
C ALA A 419 4.67 -2.71 -12.56
N ILE A 420 4.98 -1.69 -13.35
CA ILE A 420 3.97 -0.81 -13.94
C ILE A 420 3.07 -1.53 -14.96
N LYS A 421 3.54 -2.62 -15.57
CA LYS A 421 2.79 -3.42 -16.55
C LYS A 421 1.62 -4.19 -15.92
N PHE A 422 1.57 -4.30 -14.60
CA PHE A 422 0.44 -4.95 -13.94
C PHE A 422 -0.85 -4.15 -14.00
N PHE A 423 -0.79 -2.85 -14.29
CA PHE A 423 -2.00 -2.08 -14.58
C PHE A 423 -2.64 -2.53 -15.91
N GLY A 424 -3.79 -3.17 -15.82
CA GLY A 424 -4.52 -3.72 -16.96
C GLY A 424 -3.96 -5.05 -17.49
N ALA A 425 -3.16 -5.77 -16.70
CA ALA A 425 -2.62 -7.07 -17.07
C ALA A 425 -3.71 -8.15 -17.19
N VAL A 426 -4.74 -8.07 -16.35
CA VAL A 426 -5.89 -8.97 -16.37
C VAL A 426 -7.16 -8.14 -16.50
N GLN A 427 -8.08 -8.53 -17.35
CA GLN A 427 -9.36 -7.87 -17.48
C GLN A 427 -10.28 -8.26 -16.31
N GLU A 428 -11.11 -7.33 -15.88
CA GLU A 428 -12.16 -7.53 -14.86
C GLU A 428 -11.66 -7.86 -13.44
N ALA A 429 -10.36 -8.07 -13.24
CA ALA A 429 -9.78 -8.30 -11.93
C ALA A 429 -8.42 -7.60 -11.79
N GLY A 430 -8.07 -7.25 -10.55
CA GLY A 430 -6.83 -6.53 -10.28
C GLY A 430 -6.83 -5.08 -10.77
N ALA A 431 -5.68 -4.47 -10.77
CA ALA A 431 -5.50 -3.08 -11.15
C ALA A 431 -5.72 -2.88 -12.65
N GLN A 432 -6.61 -1.97 -13.00
CA GLN A 432 -6.93 -1.58 -14.37
C GLN A 432 -6.15 -0.33 -14.78
N LYS A 433 -6.03 -0.08 -16.07
CA LYS A 433 -5.38 1.15 -16.55
C LYS A 433 -6.15 2.37 -16.06
N PRO A 434 -5.50 3.32 -15.35
CA PRO A 434 -6.13 4.56 -14.95
C PRO A 434 -6.67 5.34 -16.17
N LEU A 435 -7.74 6.08 -15.96
CA LEU A 435 -8.28 6.95 -16.99
C LEU A 435 -7.26 8.04 -17.34
N GLN A 436 -7.18 8.34 -18.63
CA GLN A 436 -6.41 9.46 -19.15
C GLN A 436 -7.27 10.72 -19.11
N GLU A 437 -6.72 11.80 -18.58
CA GLU A 437 -7.39 13.08 -18.50
C GLU A 437 -6.61 14.12 -19.36
N ARG A 438 -7.32 14.83 -20.20
CA ARG A 438 -6.83 16.02 -20.91
C ARG A 438 -7.57 17.23 -20.38
N GLN A 439 -6.82 18.22 -19.92
CA GLN A 439 -7.36 19.48 -19.38
C GLN A 439 -7.31 20.60 -20.42
#